data_c6bd13496648cc1bcf0791eb14eec259
#
_entry.id   c6bd13496648cc1bcf0791eb14eec259
#
_cell.length_a   1.000
_cell.length_b   1.000
_cell.length_c   1.000
_cell.angle_alpha   90.00
_cell.angle_beta   90.00
_cell.angle_gamma   90.00
#
_symmetry.space_group_name_H-M   'P 1'
#
loop_
_entity.id
_entity.type
_entity.pdbx_description
1 polymer ?
#
loop_
_entity_poly.entity_id
_entity_poly.type
_entity_poly.pdbx_seq_one_letter_code
_entity_poly.pdbx_strand_id
1 'polypeptide(L)'
;MLPLAPRGHIILDSIETWPTSIRDILASEEVQLRSYVEAERMYEERLRDDVMLRLQPWANPYESGWQEAAGRVRELAEAYPVVGFHCTRLTRDEIDDVRSNGLRPLSPCFTSQRVDRRVRDGLISPRSAHEFKAANETTAGNRRGMIWFFHCLSTLRDEGAIYRLFRSWGGESIYCRHETNWRPHPVLSRIGTPCIVVATLQPSDVGGLRSFEERLILVWLDRNRANAYSHDCDTRVQNRVVPVLEVIEYADPRFEQLTGCSQWSQPLGPQ
;
A
#
# COMPACT_ATOMS: atom_id res chain seq x y z
N MET A 1 20.38 5.40 -4.57
CA MET A 1 19.13 4.93 -3.92
C MET A 1 19.53 3.82 -2.94
N LEU A 2 19.17 3.93 -1.67
CA LEU A 2 19.45 2.87 -0.69
C LEU A 2 18.59 1.65 -1.04
N PRO A 3 19.11 0.43 -0.99
CA PRO A 3 18.34 -0.76 -1.30
C PRO A 3 17.24 -0.94 -0.24
N LEU A 4 15.99 -0.65 -0.61
CA LEU A 4 14.81 -0.86 0.26
C LEU A 4 14.40 -2.32 0.35
N ALA A 5 14.97 -3.17 -0.51
CA ALA A 5 14.67 -4.59 -0.56
C ALA A 5 15.87 -5.39 -1.06
N PRO A 6 15.97 -6.68 -0.72
CA PRO A 6 16.96 -7.59 -1.27
C PRO A 6 16.84 -7.67 -2.80
N ARG A 7 17.95 -8.03 -3.47
CA ARG A 7 17.93 -8.31 -4.90
C ARG A 7 16.85 -9.36 -5.23
N GLY A 8 16.10 -9.13 -6.29
CA GLY A 8 15.04 -10.04 -6.73
C GLY A 8 13.65 -9.74 -6.17
N HIS A 9 13.48 -8.67 -5.40
CA HIS A 9 12.15 -8.15 -5.04
C HIS A 9 11.72 -7.05 -5.99
N ILE A 10 10.46 -7.07 -6.39
CA ILE A 10 9.86 -6.05 -7.27
C ILE A 10 9.27 -4.93 -6.42
N ILE A 11 9.71 -3.69 -6.65
CA ILE A 11 9.00 -2.48 -6.22
C ILE A 11 8.26 -1.96 -7.45
N LEU A 12 6.93 -1.85 -7.39
CA LEU A 12 6.09 -1.68 -8.57
C LEU A 12 6.45 -0.46 -9.42
N ASP A 13 6.65 0.70 -8.81
CA ASP A 13 7.00 1.94 -9.51
C ASP A 13 8.52 2.22 -9.58
N SER A 14 9.35 1.18 -9.39
CA SER A 14 10.82 1.26 -9.42
C SER A 14 11.36 0.22 -10.41
N ILE A 15 11.26 0.53 -11.71
CA ILE A 15 11.53 -0.40 -12.82
C ILE A 15 12.96 -0.98 -12.76
N GLU A 16 13.91 -0.27 -12.19
CA GLU A 16 15.26 -0.75 -11.98
C GLU A 16 15.36 -1.97 -11.05
N THR A 17 14.34 -2.19 -10.21
CA THR A 17 14.25 -3.37 -9.34
C THR A 17 13.72 -4.61 -10.06
N TRP A 18 13.08 -4.42 -11.22
CA TRP A 18 12.43 -5.50 -11.93
C TRP A 18 13.43 -6.45 -12.59
N PRO A 19 13.11 -7.75 -12.65
CA PRO A 19 13.90 -8.71 -13.41
C PRO A 19 14.07 -8.30 -14.87
N THR A 20 15.27 -8.53 -15.40
CA THR A 20 15.58 -8.19 -16.81
C THR A 20 14.62 -8.88 -17.76
N SER A 21 14.28 -10.16 -17.51
CA SER A 21 13.34 -10.93 -18.32
C SER A 21 11.95 -10.29 -18.46
N ILE A 22 11.42 -9.67 -17.40
CA ILE A 22 10.15 -8.94 -17.45
C ILE A 22 10.30 -7.68 -18.31
N ARG A 23 11.39 -6.92 -18.10
CA ARG A 23 11.67 -5.70 -18.86
C ARG A 23 11.86 -5.97 -20.35
N ASP A 24 12.53 -7.07 -20.70
CA ASP A 24 12.78 -7.46 -22.09
C ASP A 24 11.47 -7.83 -22.80
N ILE A 25 10.56 -8.57 -22.15
CA ILE A 25 9.22 -8.85 -22.71
C ILE A 25 8.46 -7.54 -22.93
N LEU A 26 8.38 -6.69 -21.91
CA LEU A 26 7.66 -5.43 -22.01
C LEU A 26 8.23 -4.51 -23.08
N ALA A 27 9.54 -4.52 -23.29
CA ALA A 27 10.19 -3.76 -24.36
C ALA A 27 9.87 -4.33 -25.74
N SER A 28 9.85 -5.66 -25.90
CA SER A 28 9.54 -6.31 -27.18
C SER A 28 8.08 -6.14 -27.61
N GLU A 29 7.15 -6.09 -26.65
CA GLU A 29 5.71 -6.00 -26.87
C GLU A 29 5.15 -4.55 -26.77
N GLU A 30 6.01 -3.56 -26.50
CA GLU A 30 5.59 -2.20 -26.15
C GLU A 30 4.64 -1.57 -27.16
N VAL A 31 4.88 -1.74 -28.44
CA VAL A 31 4.05 -1.15 -29.51
C VAL A 31 2.62 -1.69 -29.44
N GLN A 32 2.47 -3.00 -29.30
CA GLN A 32 1.18 -3.66 -29.23
C GLN A 32 0.43 -3.31 -27.94
N LEU A 33 1.15 -3.31 -26.81
CA LEU A 33 0.59 -2.93 -25.51
C LEU A 33 0.10 -1.47 -25.50
N ARG A 34 0.85 -0.54 -26.13
CA ARG A 34 0.40 0.85 -26.31
C ARG A 34 -0.83 0.95 -27.18
N SER A 35 -0.88 0.18 -28.28
CA SER A 35 -2.05 0.19 -29.18
C SER A 35 -3.32 -0.29 -28.47
N TYR A 36 -3.20 -1.31 -27.58
CA TYR A 36 -4.32 -1.76 -26.75
C TYR A 36 -4.84 -0.64 -25.83
N VAL A 37 -3.94 -0.02 -25.06
CA VAL A 37 -4.31 1.04 -24.10
C VAL A 37 -4.90 2.26 -24.82
N GLU A 38 -4.36 2.61 -25.97
CA GLU A 38 -4.88 3.73 -26.76
C GLU A 38 -6.27 3.43 -27.34
N ALA A 39 -6.51 2.21 -27.82
CA ALA A 39 -7.83 1.79 -28.30
C ALA A 39 -8.88 1.82 -27.17
N GLU A 40 -8.53 1.35 -25.94
CA GLU A 40 -9.39 1.46 -24.77
C GLU A 40 -9.71 2.93 -24.45
N ARG A 41 -8.69 3.78 -24.40
CA ARG A 41 -8.86 5.21 -24.12
C ARG A 41 -9.78 5.90 -25.13
N MET A 42 -9.58 5.64 -26.42
CA MET A 42 -10.42 6.19 -27.49
C MET A 42 -11.87 5.70 -27.39
N TYR A 43 -12.08 4.44 -27.03
CA TYR A 43 -13.41 3.90 -26.82
C TYR A 43 -14.09 4.53 -25.59
N GLU A 44 -13.39 4.68 -24.47
CA GLU A 44 -13.91 5.36 -23.29
C GLU A 44 -14.27 6.83 -23.54
N GLU A 45 -13.48 7.55 -24.33
CA GLU A 45 -13.79 8.92 -24.76
C GLU A 45 -15.08 8.97 -25.58
N ARG A 46 -15.24 8.06 -26.56
CA ARG A 46 -16.47 7.96 -27.34
C ARG A 46 -17.69 7.62 -26.48
N LEU A 47 -17.52 6.78 -25.45
CA LEU A 47 -18.60 6.45 -24.52
C LEU A 47 -19.05 7.65 -23.66
N ARG A 48 -18.20 8.65 -23.46
CA ARG A 48 -18.58 9.91 -22.77
C ARG A 48 -19.48 10.77 -23.67
N ASP A 49 -19.21 10.75 -24.98
CA ASP A 49 -19.96 11.53 -25.96
C ASP A 49 -21.26 10.83 -26.39
N ASP A 50 -21.26 9.50 -26.45
CA ASP A 50 -22.41 8.68 -26.87
C ASP A 50 -22.62 7.46 -25.94
N VAL A 51 -23.51 7.63 -24.96
CA VAL A 51 -23.86 6.57 -23.99
C VAL A 51 -24.49 5.33 -24.66
N MET A 52 -25.10 5.49 -25.85
CA MET A 52 -25.73 4.37 -26.57
C MET A 52 -24.70 3.36 -27.10
N LEU A 53 -23.44 3.75 -27.23
CA LEU A 53 -22.36 2.82 -27.57
C LEU A 53 -22.17 1.72 -26.53
N ARG A 54 -22.59 1.92 -25.26
CA ARG A 54 -22.55 0.86 -24.22
C ARG A 54 -23.45 -0.34 -24.53
N LEU A 55 -24.43 -0.14 -25.37
CA LEU A 55 -25.36 -1.20 -25.81
C LEU A 55 -24.82 -1.98 -27.01
N GLN A 56 -23.72 -1.55 -27.60
CA GLN A 56 -23.12 -2.19 -28.76
C GLN A 56 -21.95 -3.09 -28.31
N PRO A 57 -21.82 -4.30 -28.89
CA PRO A 57 -20.63 -5.11 -28.66
C PRO A 57 -19.38 -4.36 -29.14
N TRP A 58 -18.40 -4.24 -28.28
CA TRP A 58 -17.09 -3.72 -28.67
C TRP A 58 -16.01 -4.68 -28.22
N ALA A 59 -15.03 -4.91 -29.05
CA ALA A 59 -13.86 -5.71 -28.76
C ALA A 59 -12.62 -4.91 -29.16
N ASN A 60 -11.66 -4.84 -28.26
CA ASN A 60 -10.38 -4.21 -28.55
C ASN A 60 -9.63 -5.04 -29.61
N PRO A 61 -9.25 -4.48 -30.75
CA PRO A 61 -8.56 -5.23 -31.81
C PRO A 61 -7.18 -5.77 -31.37
N TYR A 62 -6.62 -5.27 -30.29
CA TYR A 62 -5.33 -5.68 -29.71
C TYR A 62 -5.45 -6.59 -28.48
N GLU A 63 -6.68 -7.04 -28.14
CA GLU A 63 -6.97 -7.83 -26.94
C GLU A 63 -6.13 -9.12 -26.85
N SER A 64 -6.02 -9.88 -27.95
CA SER A 64 -5.29 -11.16 -27.94
C SER A 64 -3.80 -10.97 -27.60
N GLY A 65 -3.17 -9.96 -28.17
CA GLY A 65 -1.76 -9.67 -27.86
C GLY A 65 -1.53 -9.09 -26.47
N TRP A 66 -2.49 -8.30 -25.97
CA TRP A 66 -2.47 -7.87 -24.58
C TRP A 66 -2.49 -9.08 -23.63
N GLN A 67 -3.42 -10.01 -23.83
CA GLN A 67 -3.58 -11.20 -23.00
C GLN A 67 -2.36 -12.13 -23.08
N GLU A 68 -1.77 -12.29 -24.26
CA GLU A 68 -0.55 -13.08 -24.44
C GLU A 68 0.64 -12.47 -23.68
N ALA A 69 0.87 -11.18 -23.85
CA ALA A 69 1.93 -10.47 -23.15
C ALA A 69 1.72 -10.49 -21.62
N ALA A 70 0.48 -10.24 -21.16
CA ALA A 70 0.13 -10.31 -19.75
C ALA A 70 0.36 -11.71 -19.15
N GLY A 71 0.00 -12.78 -19.89
CA GLY A 71 0.26 -14.16 -19.48
C GLY A 71 1.76 -14.42 -19.29
N ARG A 72 2.59 -14.03 -20.25
CA ARG A 72 4.05 -14.17 -20.17
C ARG A 72 4.66 -13.38 -19.01
N VAL A 73 4.19 -12.14 -18.77
CA VAL A 73 4.63 -11.33 -17.63
C VAL A 73 4.23 -11.97 -16.31
N ARG A 74 3.00 -12.52 -16.21
CA ARG A 74 2.51 -13.24 -15.02
C ARG A 74 3.40 -14.41 -14.67
N GLU A 75 3.66 -15.30 -15.63
CA GLU A 75 4.49 -16.48 -15.43
C GLU A 75 5.89 -16.14 -14.90
N LEU A 76 6.49 -15.07 -15.43
CA LEU A 76 7.79 -14.61 -14.94
C LEU A 76 7.69 -13.95 -13.56
N ALA A 77 6.66 -13.15 -13.33
CA ALA A 77 6.52 -12.37 -12.10
C ALA A 77 6.22 -13.26 -10.87
N GLU A 78 5.59 -14.43 -11.05
CA GLU A 78 5.29 -15.38 -9.97
C GLU A 78 6.55 -15.84 -9.20
N ALA A 79 7.72 -15.83 -9.86
CA ALA A 79 8.99 -16.21 -9.23
C ALA A 79 9.60 -15.11 -8.32
N TYR A 80 9.04 -13.90 -8.31
CA TYR A 80 9.65 -12.75 -7.64
C TYR A 80 8.69 -12.15 -6.59
N PRO A 81 9.13 -12.05 -5.34
CA PRO A 81 8.34 -11.38 -4.31
C PRO A 81 8.20 -9.88 -4.59
N VAL A 82 7.10 -9.31 -4.12
CA VAL A 82 6.76 -7.89 -4.26
C VAL A 82 7.00 -7.18 -2.93
N VAL A 83 7.49 -5.96 -2.98
CA VAL A 83 7.62 -5.12 -1.80
C VAL A 83 6.29 -4.44 -1.50
N GLY A 84 5.83 -4.58 -0.25
CA GLY A 84 4.71 -3.83 0.30
C GLY A 84 5.16 -2.87 1.39
N PHE A 85 4.54 -1.69 1.44
CA PHE A 85 4.78 -0.67 2.45
C PHE A 85 3.55 -0.54 3.35
N HIS A 86 3.71 -0.83 4.64
CA HIS A 86 2.64 -0.61 5.62
C HIS A 86 2.98 0.61 6.47
N CYS A 87 2.20 1.68 6.28
CA CYS A 87 2.37 2.93 7.01
C CYS A 87 1.58 2.88 8.32
N THR A 88 2.24 3.15 9.42
CA THR A 88 1.61 3.04 10.75
C THR A 88 2.40 3.80 11.81
N ARG A 89 1.88 3.84 13.04
CA ARG A 89 2.57 4.37 14.21
C ARG A 89 2.73 3.26 15.25
N LEU A 90 3.98 2.99 15.67
CA LEU A 90 4.35 1.87 16.53
C LEU A 90 5.13 2.34 17.73
N THR A 91 4.96 1.65 18.87
CA THR A 91 5.83 1.79 20.02
C THR A 91 7.08 0.91 19.87
N ARG A 92 8.10 1.11 20.70
CA ARG A 92 9.37 0.37 20.60
C ARG A 92 9.17 -1.14 20.65
N ASP A 93 8.38 -1.62 21.60
CA ASP A 93 8.08 -3.04 21.73
C ASP A 93 7.27 -3.62 20.54
N GLU A 94 6.43 -2.80 19.91
CA GLU A 94 5.71 -3.20 18.69
C GLU A 94 6.66 -3.26 17.48
N ILE A 95 7.64 -2.35 17.41
CA ILE A 95 8.70 -2.40 16.38
C ILE A 95 9.52 -3.68 16.52
N ASP A 96 9.93 -4.02 17.73
CA ASP A 96 10.73 -5.22 18.01
C ASP A 96 9.91 -6.50 17.72
N ASP A 97 8.62 -6.52 18.05
CA ASP A 97 7.71 -7.62 17.74
C ASP A 97 7.53 -7.78 16.21
N VAL A 98 7.30 -6.68 15.49
CA VAL A 98 7.14 -6.69 14.02
C VAL A 98 8.41 -7.16 13.32
N ARG A 99 9.58 -6.74 13.80
CA ARG A 99 10.88 -7.21 13.25
C ARG A 99 11.10 -8.70 13.45
N SER A 100 10.68 -9.22 14.62
CA SER A 100 10.93 -10.61 14.99
C SER A 100 9.89 -11.58 14.46
N ASN A 101 8.62 -11.17 14.44
CA ASN A 101 7.47 -12.03 14.20
C ASN A 101 6.66 -11.70 12.95
N GLY A 102 7.03 -10.61 12.23
CA GLY A 102 6.28 -10.12 11.09
C GLY A 102 5.01 -9.33 11.46
N LEU A 103 4.32 -8.84 10.45
CA LEU A 103 3.03 -8.16 10.61
C LEU A 103 1.92 -9.18 10.79
N ARG A 104 1.16 -9.04 11.86
CA ARG A 104 0.01 -9.90 12.19
C ARG A 104 -1.30 -9.30 11.71
N PRO A 105 -2.23 -10.14 11.18
CA PRO A 105 -3.56 -9.68 10.77
C PRO A 105 -4.34 -9.10 11.95
N LEU A 106 -5.17 -8.10 11.63
CA LEU A 106 -5.99 -7.41 12.61
C LEU A 106 -7.07 -8.35 13.18
N SER A 107 -7.16 -8.43 14.51
CA SER A 107 -8.23 -9.15 15.21
C SER A 107 -8.64 -8.42 16.49
N PRO A 108 -9.88 -8.61 17.00
CA PRO A 108 -10.32 -8.00 18.25
C PRO A 108 -9.43 -8.35 19.45
N CYS A 109 -8.96 -9.60 19.52
CA CYS A 109 -8.05 -10.05 20.55
C CYS A 109 -6.71 -9.31 20.48
N PHE A 110 -6.12 -9.23 19.29
CA PHE A 110 -4.86 -8.53 19.06
C PHE A 110 -4.98 -7.04 19.40
N THR A 111 -6.04 -6.37 18.96
CA THR A 111 -6.29 -4.97 19.28
C THR A 111 -6.45 -4.76 20.80
N SER A 112 -7.22 -5.60 21.47
CA SER A 112 -7.38 -5.52 22.94
C SER A 112 -6.06 -5.71 23.68
N GLN A 113 -5.25 -6.69 23.30
CA GLN A 113 -3.94 -6.92 23.87
C GLN A 113 -3.00 -5.71 23.72
N ARG A 114 -2.99 -5.07 22.57
CA ARG A 114 -2.22 -3.85 22.31
C ARG A 114 -2.65 -2.72 23.24
N VAL A 115 -3.96 -2.47 23.35
CA VAL A 115 -4.52 -1.44 24.25
C VAL A 115 -4.18 -1.74 25.70
N ASP A 116 -4.35 -2.98 26.18
CA ASP A 116 -4.04 -3.39 27.56
C ASP A 116 -2.57 -3.22 27.90
N ARG A 117 -1.69 -3.48 26.94
CA ARG A 117 -0.26 -3.24 27.12
C ARG A 117 0.02 -1.76 27.33
N ARG A 118 -0.61 -0.86 26.53
CA ARG A 118 -0.42 0.60 26.70
C ARG A 118 -0.98 1.11 28.03
N VAL A 119 -2.00 0.46 28.59
CA VAL A 119 -2.46 0.76 29.98
C VAL A 119 -1.39 0.39 30.99
N ARG A 120 -0.80 -0.80 30.89
CA ARG A 120 0.28 -1.24 31.79
C ARG A 120 1.53 -0.35 31.70
N ASP A 121 1.82 0.18 30.53
CA ASP A 121 2.93 1.11 30.27
C ASP A 121 2.61 2.54 30.75
N GLY A 122 1.38 2.80 31.23
CA GLY A 122 0.94 4.13 31.68
C GLY A 122 0.68 5.14 30.54
N LEU A 123 0.63 4.68 29.29
CA LEU A 123 0.42 5.53 28.10
C LEU A 123 -1.06 5.81 27.84
N ILE A 124 -1.95 4.92 28.27
CA ILE A 124 -3.40 5.03 28.13
C ILE A 124 -4.05 4.86 29.49
N SER A 125 -5.00 5.75 29.84
CA SER A 125 -5.78 5.58 31.07
C SER A 125 -6.75 4.38 30.94
N PRO A 126 -7.15 3.74 32.05
CA PRO A 126 -8.18 2.68 32.01
C PRO A 126 -9.48 3.12 31.35
N ARG A 127 -9.88 4.38 31.53
CA ARG A 127 -11.07 4.97 30.91
C ARG A 127 -10.90 5.04 29.38
N SER A 128 -9.80 5.62 28.89
CA SER A 128 -9.54 5.70 27.44
C SER A 128 -9.39 4.30 26.82
N ALA A 129 -8.81 3.34 27.55
CA ALA A 129 -8.71 1.96 27.10
C ALA A 129 -10.09 1.31 26.91
N HIS A 130 -11.02 1.55 27.83
CA HIS A 130 -12.40 1.10 27.70
C HIS A 130 -13.07 1.71 26.45
N GLU A 131 -12.91 3.02 26.24
CA GLU A 131 -13.43 3.73 25.08
C GLU A 131 -12.86 3.16 23.75
N PHE A 132 -11.54 2.97 23.66
CA PHE A 132 -10.88 2.43 22.45
C PHE A 132 -11.26 0.98 22.15
N LYS A 133 -11.51 0.16 23.17
CA LYS A 133 -11.97 -1.21 22.98
C LYS A 133 -13.44 -1.29 22.59
N ALA A 134 -14.28 -0.42 23.18
CA ALA A 134 -15.72 -0.39 22.90
C ALA A 134 -16.04 0.17 21.51
N ALA A 135 -15.31 1.19 21.08
CA ALA A 135 -15.52 1.87 19.79
C ALA A 135 -14.30 1.71 18.88
N ASN A 136 -14.27 0.63 18.11
CA ASN A 136 -13.24 0.40 17.07
C ASN A 136 -13.82 -0.33 15.86
N GLU A 137 -13.07 -0.37 14.76
CA GLU A 137 -13.48 -0.98 13.50
C GLU A 137 -12.79 -2.32 13.21
N THR A 138 -12.24 -2.98 14.22
CA THR A 138 -11.50 -4.25 14.06
C THR A 138 -12.34 -5.36 13.42
N THR A 139 -13.67 -5.33 13.62
CA THR A 139 -14.62 -6.29 13.05
C THR A 139 -15.22 -5.86 11.72
N ALA A 140 -14.92 -4.65 11.23
CA ALA A 140 -15.42 -4.18 9.94
C ALA A 140 -14.95 -5.09 8.80
N GLY A 141 -15.80 -5.31 7.81
CA GLY A 141 -15.56 -6.27 6.73
C GLY A 141 -14.32 -5.98 5.89
N ASN A 142 -13.90 -4.71 5.83
CA ASN A 142 -12.70 -4.27 5.13
C ASN A 142 -11.44 -4.21 6.01
N ARG A 143 -11.48 -4.68 7.27
CA ARG A 143 -10.36 -4.64 8.22
C ARG A 143 -10.10 -5.96 8.92
N ARG A 144 -11.14 -6.72 9.24
CA ARG A 144 -11.03 -7.97 10.00
C ARG A 144 -10.13 -8.97 9.28
N GLY A 145 -9.09 -9.42 9.94
CA GLY A 145 -8.12 -10.39 9.41
C GLY A 145 -7.22 -9.83 8.31
N MET A 146 -7.21 -8.52 8.10
CA MET A 146 -6.48 -7.90 6.99
C MET A 146 -5.29 -7.08 7.46
N ILE A 147 -4.28 -7.00 6.58
CA ILE A 147 -3.17 -6.05 6.64
C ILE A 147 -3.14 -5.35 5.28
N TRP A 148 -3.21 -4.02 5.29
CA TRP A 148 -3.19 -3.21 4.07
C TRP A 148 -1.77 -2.73 3.78
N PHE A 149 -1.41 -2.72 2.49
CA PHE A 149 -0.11 -2.28 2.01
C PHE A 149 -0.28 -1.36 0.81
N PHE A 150 0.65 -0.42 0.68
CA PHE A 150 0.94 0.24 -0.58
C PHE A 150 2.10 -0.49 -1.25
N HIS A 151 2.14 -0.53 -2.56
CA HIS A 151 3.23 -1.18 -3.31
C HIS A 151 3.95 -0.24 -4.28
N CYS A 152 3.63 1.06 -4.22
CA CYS A 152 4.32 2.13 -4.93
C CYS A 152 5.01 3.08 -3.96
N LEU A 153 6.25 3.46 -4.27
CA LEU A 153 7.00 4.47 -3.52
C LEU A 153 6.36 5.85 -3.64
N SER A 154 5.80 6.17 -4.79
CA SER A 154 5.13 7.44 -5.05
C SER A 154 3.97 7.69 -4.09
N THR A 155 3.24 6.63 -3.70
CA THR A 155 2.13 6.73 -2.74
C THR A 155 2.58 7.20 -1.36
N LEU A 156 3.81 6.87 -0.94
CA LEU A 156 4.34 7.29 0.36
C LEU A 156 4.50 8.82 0.49
N ARG A 157 4.47 9.54 -0.63
CA ARG A 157 4.56 11.02 -0.68
C ARG A 157 3.21 11.72 -0.65
N ASP A 158 2.12 10.97 -0.71
CA ASP A 158 0.77 11.53 -0.65
C ASP A 158 0.41 11.89 0.80
N GLU A 159 0.60 13.17 1.15
CA GLU A 159 0.23 13.68 2.47
C GLU A 159 -1.24 13.37 2.82
N GLY A 160 -2.16 13.53 1.87
CA GLY A 160 -3.58 13.34 2.09
C GLY A 160 -3.94 11.92 2.51
N ALA A 161 -3.35 10.93 1.85
CA ALA A 161 -3.62 9.51 2.11
C ALA A 161 -2.80 8.97 3.30
N ILE A 162 -1.52 9.35 3.41
CA ILE A 162 -0.55 8.73 4.31
C ILE A 162 -0.45 9.43 5.67
N TYR A 163 -0.63 10.74 5.72
CA TYR A 163 -0.51 11.52 6.96
C TYR A 163 -1.33 10.94 8.13
N ARG A 164 -2.58 10.54 7.89
CA ARG A 164 -3.45 9.98 8.93
C ARG A 164 -2.92 8.69 9.54
N LEU A 165 -2.24 7.86 8.75
CA LEU A 165 -1.65 6.60 9.21
C LEU A 165 -0.46 6.84 10.14
N PHE A 166 0.28 7.90 9.93
CA PHE A 166 1.45 8.24 10.74
C PHE A 166 1.14 9.05 11.99
N ARG A 167 0.05 9.83 12.01
CA ARG A 167 -0.23 10.76 13.11
C ARG A 167 -0.86 10.11 14.33
N SER A 168 -1.51 8.93 14.20
CA SER A 168 -2.26 8.31 15.28
C SER A 168 -1.92 6.84 15.46
N TRP A 169 -1.61 6.44 16.70
CA TRP A 169 -1.40 5.05 17.05
C TRP A 169 -2.70 4.23 16.95
N GLY A 170 -2.55 2.94 16.69
CA GLY A 170 -3.65 1.98 16.63
C GLY A 170 -4.18 1.72 15.23
N GLY A 171 -3.71 2.50 14.23
CA GLY A 171 -4.18 2.40 12.85
C GLY A 171 -5.64 2.82 12.70
N GLU A 172 -6.15 2.72 11.48
CA GLU A 172 -7.52 3.12 11.14
C GLU A 172 -8.60 2.40 11.98
N SER A 173 -8.32 1.18 12.41
CA SER A 173 -9.25 0.41 13.25
C SER A 173 -9.60 1.10 14.57
N ILE A 174 -8.68 1.90 15.10
CA ILE A 174 -8.90 2.66 16.34
C ILE A 174 -9.15 4.13 16.01
N TYR A 175 -8.25 4.81 15.31
CA TYR A 175 -8.33 6.26 15.20
C TYR A 175 -9.58 6.76 14.44
N CYS A 176 -10.10 6.03 13.45
CA CYS A 176 -11.28 6.47 12.69
C CYS A 176 -12.51 6.74 13.58
N ARG A 177 -12.64 6.04 14.70
CA ARG A 177 -13.73 6.23 15.66
C ARG A 177 -13.47 7.29 16.72
N HIS A 178 -12.22 7.79 16.80
CA HIS A 178 -11.78 8.70 17.86
C HIS A 178 -11.23 10.04 17.33
N GLU A 179 -11.34 10.29 16.04
CA GLU A 179 -11.07 11.59 15.43
C GLU A 179 -12.32 12.48 15.49
N THR A 180 -12.12 13.76 15.75
CA THR A 180 -13.19 14.76 15.68
C THR A 180 -12.80 15.85 14.69
N ASN A 181 -13.59 16.02 13.63
CA ASN A 181 -13.31 17.01 12.58
C ASN A 181 -11.87 16.87 12.02
N TRP A 182 -11.46 15.64 11.72
CA TRP A 182 -10.12 15.31 11.21
C TRP A 182 -8.97 15.61 12.18
N ARG A 183 -9.27 15.98 13.42
CA ARG A 183 -8.26 16.17 14.47
C ARG A 183 -7.97 14.85 15.17
N PRO A 184 -6.69 14.49 15.35
CA PRO A 184 -6.31 13.26 16.03
C PRO A 184 -6.72 13.33 17.51
N HIS A 185 -7.02 12.15 18.06
CA HIS A 185 -7.22 12.05 19.51
C HIS A 185 -5.88 12.33 20.24
N PRO A 186 -5.84 13.23 21.23
CA PRO A 186 -4.59 13.70 21.86
C PRO A 186 -3.73 12.57 22.46
N VAL A 187 -4.35 11.52 22.98
CA VAL A 187 -3.61 10.35 23.52
C VAL A 187 -3.00 9.54 22.37
N LEU A 188 -3.76 9.25 21.29
CA LEU A 188 -3.28 8.41 20.19
C LEU A 188 -2.13 9.07 19.41
N SER A 189 -2.09 10.39 19.32
CA SER A 189 -1.03 11.11 18.63
C SER A 189 0.32 11.12 19.37
N ARG A 190 0.32 10.83 20.69
CA ARG A 190 1.53 10.81 21.53
C ARG A 190 2.15 9.42 21.70
N ILE A 191 1.44 8.36 21.30
CA ILE A 191 1.90 6.97 21.46
C ILE A 191 2.74 6.58 20.26
N GLY A 192 3.95 6.07 20.50
CA GLY A 192 4.83 5.52 19.48
C GLY A 192 5.43 6.54 18.53
N THR A 193 6.03 6.06 17.45
CA THR A 193 6.65 6.85 16.40
C THR A 193 6.11 6.43 15.03
N PRO A 194 6.02 7.34 14.03
CA PRO A 194 5.70 6.98 12.66
C PRO A 194 6.70 5.97 12.10
N CYS A 195 6.21 4.94 11.40
CA CYS A 195 7.02 3.87 10.83
C CYS A 195 6.50 3.47 9.46
N ILE A 196 7.42 3.20 8.54
CA ILE A 196 7.16 2.48 7.30
C ILE A 196 7.67 1.06 7.51
N VAL A 197 6.77 0.08 7.52
CA VAL A 197 7.13 -1.33 7.57
C VAL A 197 7.26 -1.82 6.14
N VAL A 198 8.47 -2.21 5.75
CA VAL A 198 8.77 -2.79 4.43
C VAL A 198 8.60 -4.30 4.54
N ALA A 199 7.71 -4.86 3.75
CA ALA A 199 7.31 -6.26 3.87
C ALA A 199 7.42 -7.00 2.53
N THR A 200 7.51 -8.33 2.60
CA THR A 200 7.51 -9.23 1.45
C THR A 200 6.09 -9.74 1.18
N LEU A 201 5.58 -9.44 0.00
CA LEU A 201 4.31 -9.93 -0.53
C LEU A 201 4.55 -10.95 -1.63
N GLN A 202 3.55 -11.81 -1.88
CA GLN A 202 3.53 -12.63 -3.08
C GLN A 202 2.86 -11.85 -4.22
N PRO A 203 3.17 -12.09 -5.50
CA PRO A 203 2.44 -11.50 -6.62
C PRO A 203 0.93 -11.71 -6.54
N SER A 204 0.49 -12.87 -6.05
CA SER A 204 -0.93 -13.20 -5.82
C SER A 204 -1.61 -12.38 -4.71
N ASP A 205 -0.85 -11.73 -3.84
CA ASP A 205 -1.40 -10.80 -2.84
C ASP A 205 -1.76 -9.45 -3.46
N VAL A 206 -1.10 -9.08 -4.56
CA VAL A 206 -1.30 -7.80 -5.25
C VAL A 206 -2.52 -7.92 -6.14
N GLY A 207 -3.66 -7.61 -5.57
CA GLY A 207 -4.96 -7.70 -6.23
C GLY A 207 -5.73 -6.38 -6.13
N GLY A 208 -6.90 -6.34 -6.76
CA GLY A 208 -7.78 -5.17 -6.81
C GLY A 208 -8.56 -5.16 -8.12
N LEU A 209 -8.76 -3.99 -8.71
CA LEU A 209 -9.40 -3.84 -10.02
C LEU A 209 -8.52 -4.37 -11.16
N ARG A 210 -7.20 -4.44 -10.94
CA ARG A 210 -6.22 -4.94 -11.92
C ARG A 210 -5.32 -5.98 -11.30
N SER A 211 -4.91 -6.95 -12.09
CA SER A 211 -3.94 -7.96 -11.71
C SER A 211 -2.52 -7.37 -11.60
N PHE A 212 -1.59 -8.10 -10.99
CA PHE A 212 -0.23 -7.63 -10.80
C PHE A 212 0.51 -7.41 -12.12
N GLU A 213 0.36 -8.33 -13.06
CA GLU A 213 0.96 -8.23 -14.40
C GLU A 213 0.42 -7.03 -15.19
N GLU A 214 -0.88 -6.75 -15.10
CA GLU A 214 -1.45 -5.55 -15.74
C GLU A 214 -0.86 -4.27 -15.16
N ARG A 215 -0.63 -4.23 -13.84
CA ARG A 215 0.03 -3.09 -13.19
C ARG A 215 1.47 -2.91 -13.66
N LEU A 216 2.23 -4.01 -13.80
CA LEU A 216 3.59 -3.96 -14.36
C LEU A 216 3.58 -3.40 -15.79
N ILE A 217 2.68 -3.89 -16.65
CA ILE A 217 2.53 -3.40 -18.02
C ILE A 217 2.24 -1.89 -18.02
N LEU A 218 1.26 -1.45 -17.24
CA LEU A 218 0.85 -0.05 -17.21
C LEU A 218 1.97 0.87 -16.66
N VAL A 219 2.66 0.47 -15.59
CA VAL A 219 3.83 1.21 -15.07
C VAL A 219 4.92 1.30 -16.13
N TRP A 220 5.19 0.23 -16.87
CA TRP A 220 6.15 0.24 -17.97
C TRP A 220 5.76 1.24 -19.07
N LEU A 221 4.51 1.23 -19.49
CA LEU A 221 4.02 2.11 -20.56
C LEU A 221 4.05 3.58 -20.15
N ASP A 222 3.87 3.89 -18.87
CA ASP A 222 3.85 5.26 -18.34
C ASP A 222 5.16 5.71 -17.68
N ARG A 223 6.24 4.90 -17.78
CA ARG A 223 7.54 5.17 -17.15
C ARG A 223 8.13 6.56 -17.42
N ASN A 224 7.66 7.22 -18.46
CA ASN A 224 8.08 8.57 -18.82
C ASN A 224 7.09 9.67 -18.36
N ARG A 225 6.00 9.29 -17.68
CA ARG A 225 5.00 10.23 -17.15
C ARG A 225 5.10 10.31 -15.64
N ALA A 226 5.39 11.49 -15.12
CA ALA A 226 5.33 11.72 -13.68
C ALA A 226 3.89 11.56 -13.18
N ASN A 227 3.66 10.75 -12.14
CA ASN A 227 2.40 10.61 -11.39
C ASN A 227 1.24 9.81 -12.03
N ALA A 228 1.47 8.91 -12.97
CA ALA A 228 0.37 8.20 -13.64
C ALA A 228 -0.35 7.13 -12.78
N TYR A 229 0.20 6.69 -11.62
CA TYR A 229 -0.27 5.49 -10.90
C TYR A 229 -0.66 5.65 -9.44
N SER A 230 -0.96 6.84 -8.96
CA SER A 230 -1.24 7.09 -7.53
C SER A 230 -2.53 6.43 -7.00
N HIS A 231 -3.45 5.97 -7.86
CA HIS A 231 -4.80 5.61 -7.42
C HIS A 231 -5.07 4.11 -7.22
N ASP A 232 -4.17 3.23 -7.65
CA ASP A 232 -4.39 1.77 -7.62
C ASP A 232 -3.23 1.02 -6.95
N CYS A 233 -2.61 1.65 -5.95
CA CYS A 233 -1.38 1.17 -5.33
C CYS A 233 -1.58 0.50 -3.97
N ASP A 234 -2.81 0.18 -3.58
CA ASP A 234 -3.09 -0.54 -2.36
C ASP A 234 -3.40 -2.01 -2.61
N THR A 235 -3.06 -2.83 -1.64
CA THR A 235 -3.41 -4.25 -1.59
C THR A 235 -3.62 -4.71 -0.16
N ARG A 236 -4.25 -5.88 -0.01
CA ARG A 236 -4.56 -6.45 1.30
C ARG A 236 -4.16 -7.92 1.38
N VAL A 237 -3.47 -8.27 2.44
CA VAL A 237 -3.18 -9.65 2.80
C VAL A 237 -4.15 -10.09 3.89
N GLN A 238 -4.70 -11.30 3.77
CA GLN A 238 -5.72 -11.81 4.68
C GLN A 238 -5.22 -13.02 5.47
N ASN A 239 -5.57 -13.05 6.75
CA ASN A 239 -5.51 -14.22 7.64
C ASN A 239 -4.14 -14.91 7.75
N ARG A 240 -3.06 -14.23 7.42
CA ARG A 240 -1.70 -14.74 7.59
C ARG A 240 -0.74 -13.66 8.07
N VAL A 241 0.32 -14.08 8.71
CA VAL A 241 1.46 -13.21 9.07
C VAL A 241 2.23 -12.86 7.79
N VAL A 242 2.64 -11.61 7.67
CA VAL A 242 3.43 -11.13 6.54
C VAL A 242 4.87 -10.92 7.00
N PRO A 243 5.86 -11.55 6.31
CA PRO A 243 7.28 -11.35 6.62
C PRO A 243 7.70 -9.90 6.42
N VAL A 244 8.49 -9.38 7.35
CA VAL A 244 9.00 -8.01 7.34
C VAL A 244 10.48 -8.03 6.96
N LEU A 245 10.84 -7.18 6.00
CA LEU A 245 12.20 -6.96 5.58
C LEU A 245 12.88 -5.93 6.48
N GLU A 246 12.16 -4.85 6.79
CA GLU A 246 12.70 -3.73 7.54
C GLU A 246 11.57 -2.88 8.15
N VAL A 247 11.90 -2.16 9.24
CA VAL A 247 11.06 -1.10 9.80
C VAL A 247 11.86 0.20 9.78
N ILE A 248 11.42 1.16 8.97
CA ILE A 248 12.01 2.49 8.84
C ILE A 248 11.27 3.41 9.79
N GLU A 249 11.94 3.84 10.84
CA GLU A 249 11.39 4.72 11.87
C GLU A 249 11.51 6.20 11.46
N TYR A 250 10.68 7.08 11.99
CA TYR A 250 10.67 8.54 11.70
C TYR A 250 12.05 9.21 11.84
N ALA A 251 12.88 8.75 12.77
CA ALA A 251 14.23 9.27 12.97
C ALA A 251 15.25 8.79 11.92
N ASP A 252 14.92 7.79 11.10
CA ASP A 252 15.77 7.32 10.00
C ASP A 252 15.71 8.34 8.85
N PRO A 253 16.86 8.85 8.34
CA PRO A 253 16.86 9.80 7.21
C PRO A 253 16.11 9.32 5.97
N ARG A 254 16.00 7.99 5.78
CA ARG A 254 15.25 7.40 4.66
C ARG A 254 13.75 7.65 4.77
N PHE A 255 13.22 7.80 5.98
CA PHE A 255 11.79 8.10 6.19
C PHE A 255 11.39 9.40 5.46
N GLU A 256 12.17 10.46 5.66
CA GLU A 256 11.93 11.73 4.98
C GLU A 256 12.17 11.64 3.47
N GLN A 257 13.23 10.94 3.03
CA GLN A 257 13.51 10.73 1.60
C GLN A 257 12.35 10.02 0.87
N LEU A 258 11.70 9.06 1.54
CA LEU A 258 10.57 8.31 0.99
C LEU A 258 9.28 9.12 0.98
N THR A 259 8.98 9.79 2.09
CA THR A 259 7.69 10.47 2.29
C THR A 259 7.68 11.92 1.85
N GLY A 260 8.82 12.59 1.85
CA GLY A 260 8.90 14.04 1.67
C GLY A 260 8.21 14.82 2.81
N CYS A 261 8.06 14.22 4.00
CA CYS A 261 7.23 14.77 5.08
C CYS A 261 7.67 16.11 5.63
N SER A 262 8.92 16.53 5.39
CA SER A 262 9.38 17.90 5.73
C SER A 262 8.68 19.00 4.92
N GLN A 263 8.09 18.63 3.79
CA GLN A 263 7.36 19.55 2.91
C GLN A 263 5.82 19.48 3.13
N TRP A 264 5.36 18.62 4.05
CA TRP A 264 3.94 18.49 4.34
C TRP A 264 3.41 19.71 5.09
N SER A 265 2.15 20.03 4.86
CA SER A 265 1.47 21.17 5.50
C SER A 265 1.27 20.96 7.01
N GLN A 266 1.25 19.68 7.45
CA GLN A 266 1.06 19.29 8.84
C GLN A 266 2.26 18.47 9.32
N PRO A 267 2.98 18.91 10.39
CA PRO A 267 4.14 18.20 10.89
C PRO A 267 3.78 16.89 11.58
N LEU A 268 4.58 15.83 11.35
CA LEU A 268 4.45 14.52 12.00
C LEU A 268 5.15 14.43 13.37
N GLY A 269 5.93 15.41 13.72
CA GLY A 269 6.72 15.45 14.96
C GLY A 269 5.85 15.36 16.23
N PRO A 270 6.48 15.13 17.38
CA PRO A 270 5.78 15.20 18.66
C PRO A 270 5.19 16.62 18.81
N GLN A 271 3.89 16.70 18.86
CA GLN A 271 3.16 17.93 19.20
C GLN A 271 2.98 17.99 20.72
#